data_6d56fbb21063cafb3d6b421264ab0cb5
#
_entry.id   6d56fbb21063cafb3d6b421264ab0cb5
#
_cell.length_a   1.000
_cell.length_b   1.000
_cell.length_c   1.000
_cell.angle_alpha   90.00
_cell.angle_beta   90.00
_cell.angle_gamma   90.00
#
_symmetry.space_group_name_H-M   'P 1'
#
loop_
_entity.id
_entity.type
_entity.pdbx_description
1 polymer ?
#
loop_
_entity_poly.entity_id
_entity_poly.type
_entity_poly.pdbx_seq_one_letter_code
_entity_poly.pdbx_strand_id
1 'polypeptide(L)'
;MSSGTTDHSTRTRPRGLVRLIIGVVAGLAFGMAGLVYILFAPLPGATQTAVAASLGRGIVDYRLEQSAVDTAQIPTYVAEMGPDNLHAGWTRVLVHWAALQPTEPTGTETSDEARYDPGYLARLDAVVSQLSAKGISIVLTPLDVPKWASDKKLWNTPQAGYKAGVYEPFYAPDMSKDSLASAQFQKLGTFLASRYDGSHSLGTARYLECWNEPNQGQYLYPQTPASATNGGARTYLSMLKLWHAGVKAGNPDAVVIAGSTAPRGRGDVGSTPPQAFARYLKANGATAYMDAYSHHPYTPGGSTRIAPDALPNNPARCVTLGNLSQLTKLFPTKPFYLTEYGYNTQYSVWFGVTVSSADQARYLRQAYAYTASHYKQVKALLWFLVDDMPAAAGAPRNTGVYMGVRTSSSVRKASWYAFAGGNRLTLVMPAKAKAGSPVSVSGVLTYKQPAGAPAQTLSVQARSPSGTAWKTVATVRTDRATGAYSRTVKQSQTKVYRVIWGGVCESPTRKVSTP
;
A
#
# COMPACT_ATOMS: atom_id res chain seq x y z
N MET A 1 79.28 3.80 3.75
CA MET A 1 79.66 3.34 2.43
C MET A 1 78.53 3.70 1.51
N SER A 2 78.71 4.78 0.81
CA SER A 2 78.89 4.92 -0.62
C SER A 2 77.57 4.64 -1.39
N SER A 3 77.05 5.45 -2.18
CA SER A 3 77.31 6.66 -2.96
C SER A 3 76.10 6.81 -3.88
N GLY A 4 75.52 7.91 -4.03
CA GLY A 4 75.68 8.92 -5.06
C GLY A 4 74.89 8.56 -6.31
N THR A 5 74.26 9.37 -7.01
CA THR A 5 74.50 10.66 -7.62
C THR A 5 73.14 11.17 -8.25
N THR A 6 72.92 12.42 -8.11
CA THR A 6 72.42 13.48 -9.01
C THR A 6 72.04 13.11 -10.45
N ASP A 7 70.93 13.63 -11.02
CA ASP A 7 71.01 14.76 -11.96
C ASP A 7 69.64 15.31 -12.42
N HIS A 8 69.53 16.61 -12.51
CA HIS A 8 68.86 17.61 -13.35
C HIS A 8 67.50 17.35 -14.03
N SER A 9 66.57 18.06 -13.60
CA SER A 9 65.87 19.26 -14.17
C SER A 9 65.30 19.14 -15.59
N THR A 10 64.03 19.38 -15.68
CA THR A 10 63.47 20.46 -16.52
C THR A 10 62.02 20.71 -16.19
N ARG A 11 61.67 21.95 -15.81
CA ARG A 11 60.33 22.48 -15.64
C ARG A 11 59.66 22.60 -17.00
N THR A 12 58.54 21.90 -17.18
CA THR A 12 57.51 22.28 -18.17
C THR A 12 56.16 22.45 -17.48
N ARG A 13 55.62 23.66 -17.56
CA ARG A 13 54.31 24.03 -17.01
C ARG A 13 53.17 23.27 -17.74
N PRO A 14 52.21 22.71 -17.05
CA PRO A 14 51.12 22.04 -17.71
C PRO A 14 50.01 23.05 -18.14
N ARG A 15 49.88 23.26 -19.43
CA ARG A 15 48.72 23.94 -20.06
C ARG A 15 47.49 23.04 -20.16
N GLY A 16 47.50 21.85 -19.54
CA GLY A 16 46.41 20.87 -19.60
C GLY A 16 45.34 20.98 -18.51
N LEU A 17 45.66 21.63 -17.38
CA LEU A 17 44.76 21.60 -16.20
C LEU A 17 43.50 22.46 -16.33
N VAL A 18 43.57 23.58 -17.06
CA VAL A 18 42.42 24.49 -17.23
C VAL A 18 41.36 23.90 -18.18
N ARG A 19 41.79 23.12 -19.19
CA ARG A 19 40.84 22.45 -20.09
C ARG A 19 40.14 21.25 -19.44
N LEU A 20 40.77 20.57 -18.49
CA LEU A 20 40.14 19.46 -17.75
C LEU A 20 39.11 19.95 -16.77
N ILE A 21 39.32 21.09 -16.09
CA ILE A 21 38.34 21.66 -15.12
C ILE A 21 37.07 22.14 -15.84
N ILE A 22 37.21 22.75 -17.03
CA ILE A 22 36.04 23.18 -17.81
C ILE A 22 35.25 21.97 -18.34
N GLY A 23 35.92 20.90 -18.73
CA GLY A 23 35.26 19.66 -19.18
C GLY A 23 34.51 18.94 -18.05
N VAL A 24 35.08 18.91 -16.83
CA VAL A 24 34.42 18.28 -15.65
C VAL A 24 33.24 19.09 -15.16
N VAL A 25 33.33 20.42 -15.15
CA VAL A 25 32.18 21.27 -14.74
C VAL A 25 31.07 21.22 -15.79
N ALA A 26 31.36 21.17 -17.07
CA ALA A 26 30.36 20.97 -18.12
C ALA A 26 29.74 19.57 -18.06
N GLY A 27 30.54 18.53 -17.80
CA GLY A 27 30.03 17.15 -17.61
C GLY A 27 29.15 16.99 -16.39
N LEU A 28 29.47 17.64 -15.26
CA LEU A 28 28.65 17.65 -14.06
C LEU A 28 27.35 18.45 -14.24
N ALA A 29 27.38 19.57 -14.97
CA ALA A 29 26.18 20.34 -15.28
C ALA A 29 25.22 19.56 -16.21
N PHE A 30 25.76 18.87 -17.22
CA PHE A 30 24.95 17.98 -18.07
C PHE A 30 24.47 16.72 -17.33
N GLY A 31 25.28 16.15 -16.45
CA GLY A 31 24.90 15.02 -15.59
C GLY A 31 23.79 15.38 -14.60
N MET A 32 23.87 16.56 -13.96
CA MET A 32 22.82 17.04 -13.05
C MET A 32 21.54 17.43 -13.78
N ALA A 33 21.63 18.06 -14.96
CA ALA A 33 20.46 18.34 -15.78
C ALA A 33 19.80 17.05 -16.30
N GLY A 34 20.58 16.03 -16.67
CA GLY A 34 20.09 14.71 -17.03
C GLY A 34 19.45 13.97 -15.85
N LEU A 35 20.04 14.06 -14.66
CA LEU A 35 19.51 13.43 -13.44
C LEU A 35 18.21 14.08 -12.98
N VAL A 36 18.09 15.40 -13.05
CA VAL A 36 16.83 16.13 -12.76
C VAL A 36 15.75 15.77 -13.78
N TYR A 37 16.13 15.54 -15.06
CA TYR A 37 15.16 15.17 -16.09
C TYR A 37 14.63 13.74 -15.94
N ILE A 38 15.45 12.80 -15.45
CA ILE A 38 15.05 11.41 -15.18
C ILE A 38 14.12 11.33 -13.96
N LEU A 39 14.29 12.22 -12.97
CA LEU A 39 13.47 12.23 -11.76
C LEU A 39 12.00 12.69 -12.00
N PHE A 40 11.72 13.39 -13.11
CA PHE A 40 10.40 13.93 -13.42
C PHE A 40 9.78 13.39 -14.72
N ALA A 41 10.46 12.51 -15.44
CA ALA A 41 9.90 11.90 -16.63
C ALA A 41 8.86 10.83 -16.25
N PRO A 42 7.63 10.88 -16.79
CA PRO A 42 6.69 9.77 -16.64
C PRO A 42 7.22 8.54 -17.36
N LEU A 43 6.84 7.35 -16.87
CA LEU A 43 7.19 6.10 -17.54
C LEU A 43 6.77 6.14 -19.01
N PRO A 44 7.61 5.71 -19.96
CA PRO A 44 7.20 5.52 -21.34
C PRO A 44 6.05 4.50 -21.40
N GLY A 45 4.91 4.89 -21.94
CA GLY A 45 3.79 3.97 -22.19
C GLY A 45 2.73 3.84 -21.09
N ALA A 46 2.83 4.55 -19.96
CA ALA A 46 1.71 4.64 -19.01
C ALA A 46 0.58 5.51 -19.60
N THR A 47 -0.19 4.97 -20.52
CA THR A 47 -1.49 5.52 -20.90
C THR A 47 -2.42 5.30 -19.71
N GLN A 48 -2.66 6.33 -18.90
CA GLN A 48 -3.76 6.35 -17.94
C GLN A 48 -5.09 6.49 -18.70
N THR A 49 -5.42 5.50 -19.49
CA THR A 49 -6.75 5.35 -20.06
C THR A 49 -7.60 4.55 -19.08
N ALA A 50 -8.89 4.82 -19.02
CA ALA A 50 -10.03 4.12 -18.40
C ALA A 50 -9.79 2.89 -17.47
N VAL A 51 -8.61 2.29 -17.50
CA VAL A 51 -8.21 1.11 -16.71
C VAL A 51 -8.08 1.46 -15.21
N ALA A 52 -7.74 2.71 -14.88
CA ALA A 52 -7.67 3.16 -13.48
C ALA A 52 -9.05 3.21 -12.80
N ALA A 53 -10.15 3.24 -13.57
CA ALA A 53 -11.51 3.23 -13.03
C ALA A 53 -11.95 1.86 -12.49
N SER A 54 -11.24 0.78 -12.83
CA SER A 54 -11.57 -0.58 -12.38
C SER A 54 -10.76 -1.07 -11.17
N LEU A 55 -9.61 -0.44 -10.87
CA LEU A 55 -8.79 -0.77 -9.71
C LEU A 55 -9.19 0.09 -8.51
N GLY A 56 -9.64 -0.54 -7.43
CA GLY A 56 -9.97 0.14 -6.17
C GLY A 56 -8.73 0.84 -5.58
N ARG A 57 -8.90 2.10 -5.20
CA ARG A 57 -7.86 2.91 -4.55
C ARG A 57 -8.13 2.92 -3.06
N GLY A 58 -7.20 2.39 -2.28
CA GLY A 58 -7.33 2.33 -0.84
C GLY A 58 -6.14 2.94 -0.11
N ILE A 59 -6.36 3.27 1.15
CA ILE A 59 -5.33 3.72 2.07
C ILE A 59 -5.64 3.19 3.47
N VAL A 60 -4.60 2.80 4.20
CA VAL A 60 -4.72 2.34 5.59
C VAL A 60 -4.51 3.53 6.53
N ASP A 61 -5.33 3.62 7.56
CA ASP A 61 -5.16 4.59 8.63
C ASP A 61 -5.08 3.87 9.99
N TYR A 62 -3.84 3.69 10.49
CA TYR A 62 -3.60 2.98 11.74
C TYR A 62 -4.25 3.65 12.96
N ARG A 63 -4.60 4.95 12.88
CA ARG A 63 -5.29 5.65 13.96
C ARG A 63 -6.68 5.07 14.22
N LEU A 64 -7.30 4.45 13.20
CA LEU A 64 -8.59 3.76 13.33
C LEU A 64 -8.48 2.40 14.04
N GLU A 65 -7.27 1.86 14.16
CA GLU A 65 -6.99 0.56 14.76
C GLU A 65 -6.58 0.64 16.23
N GLN A 66 -6.07 1.80 16.68
CA GLN A 66 -5.54 1.98 18.03
C GLN A 66 -6.65 1.94 19.10
N SER A 67 -6.46 1.08 20.09
CA SER A 67 -7.39 0.94 21.23
C SER A 67 -7.51 2.22 22.09
N ALA A 68 -6.47 3.06 22.09
CA ALA A 68 -6.43 4.31 22.86
C ALA A 68 -7.01 5.53 22.13
N VAL A 69 -7.49 5.37 20.87
CA VAL A 69 -8.08 6.51 20.14
C VAL A 69 -9.44 6.87 20.70
N ASP A 70 -9.58 8.14 21.05
CA ASP A 70 -10.87 8.73 21.41
C ASP A 70 -11.87 8.59 20.25
N THR A 71 -13.01 7.96 20.50
CA THR A 71 -14.08 7.76 19.50
C THR A 71 -14.53 9.10 18.90
N ALA A 72 -14.45 10.21 19.62
CA ALA A 72 -14.77 11.55 19.14
C ALA A 72 -13.85 12.01 17.97
N GLN A 73 -12.67 11.42 17.80
CA GLN A 73 -11.74 11.76 16.71
C GLN A 73 -11.99 10.94 15.43
N ILE A 74 -12.67 9.82 15.51
CA ILE A 74 -12.93 8.93 14.36
C ILE A 74 -13.56 9.69 13.18
N PRO A 75 -14.60 10.54 13.36
CA PRO A 75 -15.17 11.31 12.26
C PRO A 75 -14.16 12.18 11.52
N THR A 76 -13.19 12.77 12.23
CA THR A 76 -12.12 13.59 11.66
C THR A 76 -11.20 12.74 10.79
N TYR A 77 -10.73 11.60 11.29
CA TYR A 77 -9.85 10.70 10.54
C TYR A 77 -10.54 10.13 9.29
N VAL A 78 -11.79 9.71 9.43
CA VAL A 78 -12.59 9.23 8.29
C VAL A 78 -12.86 10.35 7.27
N ALA A 79 -13.08 11.58 7.70
CA ALA A 79 -13.24 12.72 6.79
C ALA A 79 -11.97 12.99 5.97
N GLU A 80 -10.77 12.75 6.52
CA GLU A 80 -9.51 12.88 5.78
C GLU A 80 -9.40 11.83 4.66
N MET A 81 -9.94 10.64 4.85
CA MET A 81 -9.98 9.59 3.83
C MET A 81 -11.09 9.83 2.79
N GLY A 82 -12.10 10.59 3.15
CA GLY A 82 -13.31 10.83 2.39
C GLY A 82 -13.15 11.62 1.09
N PRO A 83 -14.28 11.87 0.40
CA PRO A 83 -14.30 12.43 -0.95
C PRO A 83 -13.75 13.85 -1.07
N ASP A 84 -13.74 14.62 -0.01
CA ASP A 84 -13.23 15.98 -0.02
C ASP A 84 -11.71 16.08 0.21
N ASN A 85 -11.07 15.01 0.61
CA ASN A 85 -9.64 14.94 0.93
C ASN A 85 -8.92 13.87 0.08
N LEU A 86 -8.61 12.70 0.65
CA LEU A 86 -7.89 11.63 -0.05
C LEU A 86 -8.75 10.89 -1.07
N HIS A 87 -10.07 10.85 -0.91
CA HIS A 87 -11.01 10.13 -1.78
C HIS A 87 -10.67 8.65 -1.88
N ALA A 88 -10.35 8.04 -0.77
CA ALA A 88 -10.15 6.62 -0.71
C ALA A 88 -11.48 5.89 -0.97
N GLY A 89 -11.45 4.86 -1.80
CA GLY A 89 -12.59 3.98 -2.00
C GLY A 89 -12.50 2.72 -1.15
N TRP A 90 -11.32 2.46 -0.55
CA TRP A 90 -11.04 1.27 0.24
C TRP A 90 -10.17 1.60 1.44
N THR A 91 -10.35 0.84 2.52
CA THR A 91 -9.43 0.81 3.64
C THR A 91 -9.37 -0.60 4.25
N ARG A 92 -8.38 -0.83 5.09
CA ARG A 92 -8.23 -2.01 5.92
C ARG A 92 -8.18 -1.60 7.37
N VAL A 93 -8.84 -2.35 8.23
CA VAL A 93 -8.87 -2.15 9.68
C VAL A 93 -8.48 -3.46 10.35
N LEU A 94 -7.41 -3.44 11.12
CA LEU A 94 -7.00 -4.56 11.95
C LEU A 94 -7.92 -4.66 13.17
N VAL A 95 -8.39 -5.87 13.45
CA VAL A 95 -9.20 -6.19 14.63
C VAL A 95 -8.32 -6.97 15.60
N HIS A 96 -7.85 -6.31 16.65
CA HIS A 96 -7.00 -6.92 17.66
C HIS A 96 -7.82 -7.89 18.53
N TRP A 97 -7.78 -9.18 18.19
CA TRP A 97 -8.59 -10.19 18.87
C TRP A 97 -8.29 -10.24 20.37
N ALA A 98 -7.03 -10.09 20.78
CA ALA A 98 -6.66 -10.04 22.19
C ALA A 98 -7.27 -8.85 22.94
N ALA A 99 -7.45 -7.70 22.26
CA ALA A 99 -8.10 -6.53 22.86
C ALA A 99 -9.64 -6.61 22.79
N LEU A 100 -10.16 -7.19 21.72
CA LEU A 100 -11.60 -7.39 21.55
C LEU A 100 -12.14 -8.47 22.50
N GLN A 101 -11.38 -9.55 22.76
CA GLN A 101 -11.79 -10.67 23.61
C GLN A 101 -10.69 -11.01 24.63
N PRO A 102 -10.41 -10.12 25.59
CA PRO A 102 -9.28 -10.29 26.52
C PRO A 102 -9.52 -11.41 27.52
N THR A 103 -10.77 -11.71 27.84
CA THR A 103 -11.16 -12.72 28.84
C THR A 103 -11.58 -14.02 28.15
N GLU A 104 -11.17 -15.13 28.74
CA GLU A 104 -11.57 -16.48 28.32
C GLU A 104 -13.09 -16.62 28.51
N PRO A 105 -13.87 -16.98 27.46
CA PRO A 105 -15.30 -17.15 27.60
C PRO A 105 -15.65 -18.35 28.48
N THR A 106 -16.64 -18.17 29.32
CA THR A 106 -17.09 -19.20 30.29
C THR A 106 -18.19 -20.11 29.72
N GLY A 107 -18.80 -19.69 28.60
CA GLY A 107 -19.96 -20.38 28.02
C GLY A 107 -21.30 -20.02 28.69
N THR A 108 -21.27 -19.09 29.64
CA THR A 108 -22.49 -18.59 30.35
C THR A 108 -22.87 -17.19 29.92
N GLU A 109 -22.21 -16.65 28.87
CA GLU A 109 -22.51 -15.33 28.33
C GLU A 109 -23.95 -15.25 27.84
N THR A 110 -24.67 -14.18 28.20
CA THR A 110 -26.09 -13.97 27.91
C THR A 110 -26.37 -13.59 26.45
N SER A 111 -25.32 -13.10 25.74
CA SER A 111 -25.39 -12.78 24.32
C SER A 111 -24.00 -12.97 23.66
N ASP A 112 -23.95 -12.96 22.33
CA ASP A 112 -22.70 -13.01 21.60
C ASP A 112 -21.81 -11.78 21.89
N GLU A 113 -22.43 -10.61 22.09
CA GLU A 113 -21.71 -9.37 22.44
C GLU A 113 -21.05 -9.43 23.82
N ALA A 114 -21.68 -10.14 24.79
CA ALA A 114 -21.13 -10.26 26.15
C ALA A 114 -19.77 -11.00 26.22
N ARG A 115 -19.31 -11.60 25.10
CA ARG A 115 -17.98 -12.22 24.98
C ARG A 115 -16.88 -11.23 24.68
N TYR A 116 -17.24 -10.01 24.29
CA TYR A 116 -16.30 -9.02 23.76
C TYR A 116 -16.21 -7.80 24.67
N ASP A 117 -15.05 -7.14 24.65
CA ASP A 117 -14.86 -5.88 25.36
C ASP A 117 -15.79 -4.79 24.81
N PRO A 118 -16.70 -4.22 25.61
CA PRO A 118 -17.69 -3.28 25.14
C PRO A 118 -17.09 -1.96 24.64
N GLY A 119 -15.96 -1.52 25.20
CA GLY A 119 -15.28 -0.30 24.77
C GLY A 119 -14.61 -0.47 23.41
N TYR A 120 -13.93 -1.60 23.21
CA TYR A 120 -13.34 -1.94 21.91
C TYR A 120 -14.44 -2.08 20.85
N LEU A 121 -15.54 -2.76 21.18
CA LEU A 121 -16.64 -2.99 20.26
C LEU A 121 -17.30 -1.68 19.84
N ALA A 122 -17.63 -0.80 20.80
CA ALA A 122 -18.23 0.51 20.51
C ALA A 122 -17.32 1.36 19.59
N ARG A 123 -16.00 1.29 19.78
CA ARG A 123 -15.05 1.98 18.91
C ARG A 123 -15.03 1.37 17.51
N LEU A 124 -15.00 0.05 17.38
CA LEU A 124 -15.04 -0.63 16.09
C LEU A 124 -16.33 -0.33 15.31
N ASP A 125 -17.48 -0.29 16.02
CA ASP A 125 -18.77 0.11 15.46
C ASP A 125 -18.72 1.53 14.90
N ALA A 126 -18.17 2.47 15.65
CA ALA A 126 -17.99 3.85 15.20
C ALA A 126 -17.11 3.94 13.95
N VAL A 127 -16.01 3.19 13.89
CA VAL A 127 -15.12 3.12 12.73
C VAL A 127 -15.85 2.59 11.50
N VAL A 128 -16.51 1.44 11.64
CA VAL A 128 -17.21 0.80 10.50
C VAL A 128 -18.37 1.68 10.02
N SER A 129 -19.18 2.20 10.93
CA SER A 129 -20.31 3.07 10.61
C SER A 129 -19.87 4.33 9.86
N GLN A 130 -18.84 5.02 10.34
CA GLN A 130 -18.32 6.26 9.72
C GLN A 130 -17.69 6.01 8.34
N LEU A 131 -16.90 4.95 8.19
CA LEU A 131 -16.30 4.57 6.91
C LEU A 131 -17.38 4.18 5.90
N SER A 132 -18.34 3.36 6.31
CA SER A 132 -19.47 2.91 5.49
C SER A 132 -20.32 4.10 5.03
N ALA A 133 -20.62 5.06 5.90
CA ALA A 133 -21.36 6.28 5.58
C ALA A 133 -20.63 7.16 4.52
N LYS A 134 -19.30 7.01 4.36
CA LYS A 134 -18.53 7.68 3.31
C LYS A 134 -18.39 6.84 2.03
N GLY A 135 -19.02 5.66 1.98
CA GLY A 135 -18.92 4.74 0.84
C GLY A 135 -17.52 4.11 0.69
N ILE A 136 -16.75 4.04 1.77
CA ILE A 136 -15.43 3.40 1.78
C ILE A 136 -15.62 1.91 2.05
N SER A 137 -15.17 1.07 1.13
CA SER A 137 -15.15 -0.39 1.31
C SER A 137 -14.12 -0.78 2.38
N ILE A 138 -14.54 -1.63 3.32
CA ILE A 138 -13.74 -1.98 4.50
C ILE A 138 -13.30 -3.43 4.41
N VAL A 139 -12.01 -3.67 4.62
CA VAL A 139 -11.44 -5.00 4.87
C VAL A 139 -11.17 -5.12 6.36
N LEU A 140 -11.90 -6.00 7.06
CA LEU A 140 -11.62 -6.32 8.48
C LEU A 140 -10.66 -7.51 8.55
N THR A 141 -9.62 -7.38 9.35
CA THR A 141 -8.56 -8.39 9.47
C THR A 141 -8.27 -8.68 10.94
N PRO A 142 -8.59 -9.86 11.49
CA PRO A 142 -8.21 -10.22 12.86
C PRO A 142 -6.70 -10.39 12.98
N LEU A 143 -6.18 -10.01 14.12
CA LEU A 143 -4.77 -10.09 14.50
C LEU A 143 -4.68 -10.23 16.02
N ASP A 144 -3.52 -10.65 16.53
CA ASP A 144 -3.21 -10.83 17.94
C ASP A 144 -4.08 -11.87 18.66
N VAL A 145 -3.43 -12.96 19.07
CA VAL A 145 -4.12 -14.03 19.77
C VAL A 145 -4.31 -13.67 21.24
N PRO A 146 -5.50 -13.78 21.83
CA PRO A 146 -5.67 -13.67 23.27
C PRO A 146 -4.83 -14.72 24.00
N LYS A 147 -4.32 -14.37 25.17
CA LYS A 147 -3.47 -15.30 25.95
C LYS A 147 -4.13 -16.65 26.19
N TRP A 148 -5.42 -16.64 26.52
CA TRP A 148 -6.20 -17.86 26.79
C TRP A 148 -6.37 -18.74 25.53
N ALA A 149 -6.39 -18.15 24.32
CA ALA A 149 -6.56 -18.84 23.05
C ALA A 149 -5.26 -19.33 22.44
N SER A 150 -4.09 -18.89 22.93
CA SER A 150 -2.79 -19.28 22.37
C SER A 150 -2.46 -20.73 22.72
N ASP A 151 -1.80 -21.45 21.82
CA ASP A 151 -1.31 -22.81 22.09
C ASP A 151 -0.19 -22.76 23.15
N LYS A 152 -0.53 -23.14 24.40
CA LYS A 152 0.39 -23.16 25.55
C LYS A 152 1.62 -24.03 25.32
N LYS A 153 1.55 -25.02 24.45
CA LYS A 153 2.70 -25.87 24.08
C LYS A 153 3.78 -25.05 23.36
N LEU A 154 3.40 -24.00 22.66
CA LEU A 154 4.33 -23.13 21.95
C LEU A 154 5.13 -22.21 22.87
N TRP A 155 4.63 -21.92 24.10
CA TRP A 155 5.32 -21.06 25.05
C TRP A 155 6.69 -21.60 25.47
N ASN A 156 6.90 -22.93 25.36
CA ASN A 156 8.19 -23.58 25.62
C ASN A 156 9.08 -23.66 24.35
N THR A 157 8.61 -23.16 23.22
CA THR A 157 9.37 -23.17 21.97
C THR A 157 10.08 -21.82 21.81
N PRO A 158 11.42 -21.77 21.97
CA PRO A 158 12.12 -20.48 21.88
C PRO A 158 12.03 -19.91 20.46
N GLN A 159 11.59 -18.69 20.36
CA GLN A 159 11.74 -17.85 19.18
C GLN A 159 12.94 -16.92 19.40
N ALA A 160 13.66 -16.56 18.35
CA ALA A 160 14.78 -15.63 18.47
C ALA A 160 14.36 -14.31 19.16
N GLY A 161 14.92 -14.06 20.34
CA GLY A 161 14.60 -12.88 21.16
C GLY A 161 13.52 -13.05 22.22
N TYR A 162 12.84 -14.21 22.29
CA TYR A 162 11.83 -14.51 23.30
C TYR A 162 12.30 -15.59 24.28
N LYS A 163 11.84 -15.51 25.51
CA LYS A 163 12.11 -16.52 26.55
C LYS A 163 11.03 -17.59 26.53
N ALA A 164 11.41 -18.84 26.69
CA ALA A 164 10.48 -19.94 26.88
C ALA A 164 9.54 -19.67 28.08
N GLY A 165 8.27 -20.05 27.96
CA GLY A 165 7.25 -19.84 28.99
C GLY A 165 6.64 -18.45 29.05
N VAL A 166 7.06 -17.52 28.19
CA VAL A 166 6.47 -16.19 28.07
C VAL A 166 5.43 -16.18 26.97
N TYR A 167 4.23 -15.72 27.27
CA TYR A 167 3.19 -15.48 26.26
C TYR A 167 3.62 -14.36 25.30
N GLU A 168 3.45 -14.66 24.02
CA GLU A 168 3.60 -13.70 22.95
C GLU A 168 2.31 -13.70 22.11
N PRO A 169 1.71 -12.53 21.81
CA PRO A 169 0.48 -12.45 21.04
C PRO A 169 0.62 -12.92 19.58
N PHE A 170 1.83 -13.31 19.19
CA PHE A 170 2.15 -13.85 17.87
C PHE A 170 2.16 -15.38 17.82
N TYR A 171 2.08 -16.06 18.98
CA TYR A 171 1.91 -17.50 18.98
C TYR A 171 0.59 -17.87 18.31
N ALA A 172 0.64 -18.95 17.52
CA ALA A 172 -0.57 -19.45 16.88
C ALA A 172 -1.66 -19.75 17.93
N PRO A 173 -2.93 -19.52 17.60
CA PRO A 173 -4.01 -20.00 18.44
C PRO A 173 -4.01 -21.54 18.44
N ASP A 174 -4.53 -22.15 19.52
CA ASP A 174 -4.72 -23.58 19.58
C ASP A 174 -5.79 -24.02 18.57
N MET A 175 -5.36 -24.46 17.41
CA MET A 175 -6.22 -24.94 16.32
C MET A 175 -6.44 -26.47 16.39
N SER A 176 -6.24 -27.08 17.54
CA SER A 176 -6.63 -28.48 17.73
C SER A 176 -8.14 -28.65 17.61
N LYS A 177 -8.55 -29.84 17.17
CA LYS A 177 -9.97 -30.16 17.02
C LYS A 177 -10.68 -29.98 18.36
N ASP A 178 -11.82 -29.31 18.32
CA ASP A 178 -12.70 -29.05 19.47
C ASP A 178 -12.06 -28.17 20.58
N SER A 179 -10.94 -27.49 20.32
CA SER A 179 -10.39 -26.53 21.27
C SER A 179 -11.29 -25.31 21.42
N LEU A 180 -11.26 -24.69 22.59
CA LEU A 180 -11.98 -23.45 22.84
C LEU A 180 -11.52 -22.34 21.87
N ALA A 181 -10.23 -22.23 21.62
CA ALA A 181 -9.66 -21.26 20.68
C ALA A 181 -10.19 -21.44 19.26
N SER A 182 -10.27 -22.69 18.76
CA SER A 182 -10.87 -23.01 17.46
C SER A 182 -12.33 -22.56 17.38
N ALA A 183 -13.13 -22.92 18.39
CA ALA A 183 -14.54 -22.55 18.44
C ALA A 183 -14.74 -21.03 18.51
N GLN A 184 -13.94 -20.32 19.30
CA GLN A 184 -14.05 -18.86 19.45
C GLN A 184 -13.54 -18.12 18.21
N PHE A 185 -12.51 -18.61 17.53
CA PHE A 185 -12.05 -18.02 16.28
C PHE A 185 -13.12 -18.12 15.17
N GLN A 186 -13.83 -19.26 15.10
CA GLN A 186 -14.97 -19.41 14.20
C GLN A 186 -16.12 -18.47 14.59
N LYS A 187 -16.46 -18.37 15.88
CA LYS A 187 -17.50 -17.45 16.39
C LYS A 187 -17.16 -15.97 16.13
N LEU A 188 -15.88 -15.60 16.23
CA LEU A 188 -15.43 -14.25 15.86
C LEU A 188 -15.74 -13.93 14.40
N GLY A 189 -15.49 -14.89 13.49
CA GLY A 189 -15.85 -14.75 12.08
C GLY A 189 -17.36 -14.56 11.89
N THR A 190 -18.18 -15.38 12.58
CA THR A 190 -19.67 -15.26 12.55
C THR A 190 -20.11 -13.89 13.06
N PHE A 191 -19.59 -13.48 14.21
CA PHE A 191 -19.95 -12.23 14.86
C PHE A 191 -19.63 -11.00 14.00
N LEU A 192 -18.40 -10.89 13.50
CA LEU A 192 -18.02 -9.75 12.66
C LEU A 192 -18.81 -9.71 11.34
N ALA A 193 -19.05 -10.86 10.72
CA ALA A 193 -19.77 -10.96 9.47
C ALA A 193 -21.26 -10.58 9.61
N SER A 194 -21.92 -11.04 10.67
CA SER A 194 -23.33 -10.71 10.93
C SER A 194 -23.50 -9.27 11.42
N ARG A 195 -22.59 -8.79 12.30
CA ARG A 195 -22.69 -7.44 12.88
C ARG A 195 -22.59 -6.35 11.82
N TYR A 196 -21.75 -6.55 10.81
CA TYR A 196 -21.47 -5.54 9.78
C TYR A 196 -21.97 -5.95 8.39
N ASP A 197 -23.09 -6.65 8.33
CA ASP A 197 -23.72 -7.10 7.08
C ASP A 197 -24.54 -6.00 6.36
N GLY A 198 -24.76 -4.87 7.04
CA GLY A 198 -25.56 -3.75 6.56
C GLY A 198 -27.05 -3.83 6.95
N SER A 199 -27.52 -4.91 7.58
CA SER A 199 -28.90 -5.02 8.09
C SER A 199 -29.10 -4.30 9.43
N HIS A 200 -27.97 -4.01 10.13
CA HIS A 200 -27.91 -3.24 11.36
C HIS A 200 -27.48 -1.80 11.06
N SER A 201 -27.83 -0.85 11.89
CA SER A 201 -27.45 0.57 11.73
C SER A 201 -25.93 0.85 11.91
N LEU A 202 -25.12 -0.20 11.97
CA LEU A 202 -23.68 -0.14 12.22
C LEU A 202 -22.82 -0.04 10.94
N GLY A 203 -23.45 -0.02 9.76
CA GLY A 203 -22.75 0.03 8.48
C GLY A 203 -22.37 -1.34 7.93
N THR A 204 -21.53 -1.36 6.90
CA THR A 204 -21.19 -2.58 6.17
C THR A 204 -19.67 -2.77 6.06
N ALA A 205 -19.19 -3.96 6.45
CA ALA A 205 -17.83 -4.42 6.20
C ALA A 205 -17.89 -5.82 5.56
N ARG A 206 -18.00 -5.84 4.23
CA ARG A 206 -18.24 -7.07 3.48
C ARG A 206 -17.01 -7.96 3.32
N TYR A 207 -15.80 -7.40 3.45
CA TYR A 207 -14.54 -8.09 3.16
C TYR A 207 -13.86 -8.51 4.45
N LEU A 208 -13.78 -9.81 4.70
CA LEU A 208 -13.25 -10.42 5.92
C LEU A 208 -11.95 -11.16 5.56
N GLU A 209 -10.81 -10.53 5.86
CA GLU A 209 -9.49 -11.11 5.61
C GLU A 209 -9.10 -12.03 6.77
N CYS A 210 -8.58 -13.21 6.45
CA CYS A 210 -8.15 -14.17 7.46
C CYS A 210 -6.70 -13.92 7.87
N TRP A 211 -6.50 -13.18 8.96
CA TRP A 211 -5.21 -12.89 9.59
C TRP A 211 -4.31 -11.91 8.84
N ASN A 212 -3.23 -11.42 9.51
CA ASN A 212 -2.19 -10.56 8.95
C ASN A 212 -0.88 -11.32 8.81
N GLU A 213 -0.25 -11.26 7.66
CA GLU A 213 1.07 -11.81 7.31
C GLU A 213 1.39 -13.19 7.92
N PRO A 214 0.50 -14.19 7.77
CA PRO A 214 0.63 -15.47 8.44
C PRO A 214 1.84 -16.30 7.98
N ASN A 215 2.56 -15.83 6.99
CA ASN A 215 3.83 -16.42 6.56
C ASN A 215 5.05 -15.85 7.31
N GLN A 216 4.83 -14.96 8.30
CA GLN A 216 5.87 -14.39 9.16
C GLN A 216 5.71 -14.87 10.60
N GLY A 217 6.81 -15.29 11.22
CA GLY A 217 6.80 -15.76 12.61
C GLY A 217 6.39 -14.68 13.63
N GLN A 218 6.54 -13.42 13.27
CA GLN A 218 6.08 -12.29 14.11
C GLN A 218 4.56 -12.10 14.14
N TYR A 219 3.81 -12.79 13.28
CA TYR A 219 2.35 -12.73 13.26
C TYR A 219 1.69 -14.11 13.42
N LEU A 220 2.42 -15.18 13.10
CA LEU A 220 1.95 -16.56 13.30
C LEU A 220 3.16 -17.48 13.56
N TYR A 221 3.43 -17.80 14.81
CA TYR A 221 4.55 -18.63 15.21
C TYR A 221 4.07 -19.99 15.75
N PRO A 222 4.74 -21.12 15.43
CA PRO A 222 5.94 -21.25 14.58
C PRO A 222 5.62 -21.36 13.08
N GLN A 223 6.56 -20.90 12.24
CA GLN A 223 6.45 -21.06 10.79
C GLN A 223 6.86 -22.48 10.34
N THR A 224 7.95 -22.99 10.90
CA THR A 224 8.46 -24.35 10.65
C THR A 224 8.74 -25.00 12.00
N PRO A 225 7.86 -25.87 12.54
CA PRO A 225 8.24 -26.75 13.63
C PRO A 225 9.40 -27.64 13.18
N ALA A 226 10.26 -28.04 14.09
CA ALA A 226 11.47 -28.86 13.83
C ALA A 226 11.19 -30.13 13.03
N SER A 227 9.94 -30.59 12.96
CA SER A 227 9.49 -31.82 12.27
C SER A 227 8.69 -31.59 10.97
N ALA A 228 8.46 -30.35 10.51
CA ALA A 228 7.60 -30.11 9.33
C ALA A 228 7.97 -28.83 8.57
N THR A 229 8.16 -28.99 7.25
CA THR A 229 8.44 -27.93 6.29
C THR A 229 7.20 -27.11 6.01
N ASN A 230 6.42 -26.49 6.51
CA ASN A 230 5.23 -25.67 6.23
C ASN A 230 4.27 -25.60 7.45
N GLY A 231 4.82 -25.59 8.67
CA GLY A 231 4.01 -25.56 9.88
C GLY A 231 3.07 -24.35 9.93
N GLY A 232 3.56 -23.16 9.64
CA GLY A 232 2.74 -21.94 9.62
C GLY A 232 1.62 -22.00 8.58
N ALA A 233 1.90 -22.52 7.38
CA ALA A 233 0.87 -22.68 6.35
C ALA A 233 -0.19 -23.71 6.71
N ARG A 234 0.19 -24.77 7.45
CA ARG A 234 -0.75 -25.79 7.97
C ARG A 234 -1.67 -25.19 9.02
N THR A 235 -1.12 -24.51 10.01
CA THR A 235 -1.89 -23.82 11.06
C THR A 235 -2.85 -22.82 10.45
N TYR A 236 -2.33 -21.99 9.51
CA TYR A 236 -3.15 -21.01 8.80
C TYR A 236 -4.30 -21.66 8.01
N LEU A 237 -4.08 -22.82 7.37
CA LEU A 237 -5.14 -23.53 6.67
C LEU A 237 -6.27 -23.96 7.63
N SER A 238 -5.93 -24.41 8.84
CA SER A 238 -6.93 -24.70 9.87
C SER A 238 -7.70 -23.45 10.28
N MET A 239 -7.00 -22.34 10.53
CA MET A 239 -7.63 -21.05 10.79
C MET A 239 -8.55 -20.62 9.65
N LEU A 240 -8.11 -20.73 8.39
CA LEU A 240 -8.88 -20.32 7.22
C LEU A 240 -10.20 -21.13 7.09
N LYS A 241 -10.17 -22.41 7.37
CA LYS A 241 -11.38 -23.26 7.35
C LYS A 241 -12.40 -22.81 8.38
N LEU A 242 -11.96 -22.55 9.61
CA LEU A 242 -12.82 -22.06 10.69
C LEU A 242 -13.34 -20.65 10.40
N TRP A 243 -12.45 -19.77 9.93
CA TRP A 243 -12.82 -18.42 9.54
C TRP A 243 -13.88 -18.40 8.44
N HIS A 244 -13.66 -19.18 7.36
CA HIS A 244 -14.64 -19.32 6.28
C HIS A 244 -15.97 -19.83 6.78
N ALA A 245 -15.97 -20.90 7.60
CA ALA A 245 -17.21 -21.45 8.15
C ALA A 245 -17.96 -20.42 9.02
N GLY A 246 -17.23 -19.69 9.87
CA GLY A 246 -17.80 -18.63 10.70
C GLY A 246 -18.35 -17.47 9.88
N VAL A 247 -17.55 -16.93 8.97
CA VAL A 247 -17.97 -15.79 8.13
C VAL A 247 -19.20 -16.14 7.29
N LYS A 248 -19.22 -17.31 6.65
CA LYS A 248 -20.37 -17.72 5.83
C LYS A 248 -21.61 -18.05 6.64
N ALA A 249 -21.45 -18.46 7.89
CA ALA A 249 -22.57 -18.62 8.81
C ALA A 249 -23.17 -17.26 9.26
N GLY A 250 -22.32 -16.24 9.46
CA GLY A 250 -22.76 -14.90 9.83
C GLY A 250 -23.33 -14.10 8.67
N ASN A 251 -22.69 -14.19 7.49
CA ASN A 251 -23.12 -13.51 6.27
C ASN A 251 -22.66 -14.31 5.04
N PRO A 252 -23.54 -15.04 4.36
CA PRO A 252 -23.19 -15.82 3.16
C PRO A 252 -22.59 -14.98 2.03
N ASP A 253 -22.96 -13.70 1.94
CA ASP A 253 -22.51 -12.76 0.90
C ASP A 253 -21.19 -12.09 1.22
N ALA A 254 -20.68 -12.25 2.43
CA ALA A 254 -19.37 -11.72 2.81
C ALA A 254 -18.24 -12.40 2.01
N VAL A 255 -17.22 -11.63 1.67
CA VAL A 255 -16.06 -12.08 0.90
C VAL A 255 -14.95 -12.51 1.85
N VAL A 256 -14.63 -13.79 1.88
CA VAL A 256 -13.51 -14.33 2.64
C VAL A 256 -12.22 -14.15 1.84
N ILE A 257 -11.30 -13.34 2.35
CA ILE A 257 -9.98 -13.10 1.75
C ILE A 257 -8.94 -13.91 2.49
N ALA A 258 -8.25 -14.80 1.77
CA ALA A 258 -7.13 -15.57 2.30
C ALA A 258 -5.79 -14.93 1.92
N GLY A 259 -4.71 -15.32 2.59
CA GLY A 259 -3.35 -14.93 2.23
C GLY A 259 -2.80 -13.85 3.13
N SER A 260 -2.99 -12.58 2.77
CA SER A 260 -2.37 -11.42 3.45
C SER A 260 -0.86 -11.60 3.66
N THR A 261 -0.18 -12.25 2.70
CA THR A 261 1.20 -12.68 2.89
C THR A 261 2.19 -11.53 2.75
N ALA A 262 3.19 -11.46 3.64
CA ALA A 262 4.35 -10.59 3.53
C ALA A 262 5.16 -10.91 2.26
N PRO A 263 5.94 -9.94 1.73
CA PRO A 263 6.60 -10.08 0.43
C PRO A 263 7.71 -11.13 0.40
N ARG A 264 8.27 -11.50 1.54
CA ARG A 264 9.44 -12.39 1.59
C ARG A 264 9.34 -13.42 2.71
N GLY A 265 10.03 -14.56 2.51
CA GLY A 265 10.35 -15.52 3.55
C GLY A 265 11.84 -15.47 3.90
N ARG A 266 12.14 -15.52 5.19
CA ARG A 266 13.50 -15.64 5.73
C ARG A 266 13.56 -16.94 6.52
N GLY A 267 14.19 -17.96 5.95
CA GLY A 267 14.26 -19.28 6.58
C GLY A 267 15.04 -19.32 7.89
N ASP A 268 15.92 -18.35 8.10
CA ASP A 268 16.74 -18.16 9.30
C ASP A 268 15.96 -17.52 10.47
N VAL A 269 14.82 -16.89 10.22
CA VAL A 269 14.01 -16.17 11.23
C VAL A 269 12.55 -16.60 11.25
N GLY A 270 12.27 -17.87 10.89
CA GLY A 270 10.93 -18.41 10.96
C GLY A 270 9.92 -17.70 10.06
N SER A 271 10.24 -17.52 8.77
CA SER A 271 9.32 -16.96 7.78
C SER A 271 9.28 -17.83 6.55
N THR A 272 8.08 -18.11 6.05
CA THR A 272 7.86 -18.90 4.83
C THR A 272 7.81 -18.01 3.60
N PRO A 273 8.52 -18.32 2.49
CA PRO A 273 8.35 -17.60 1.23
C PRO A 273 6.88 -17.60 0.78
N PRO A 274 6.31 -16.44 0.35
CA PRO A 274 4.88 -16.33 0.06
C PRO A 274 4.41 -17.29 -1.03
N GLN A 275 5.23 -17.58 -2.04
CA GLN A 275 4.87 -18.55 -3.07
C GLN A 275 4.92 -20.01 -2.56
N ALA A 276 5.77 -20.33 -1.60
CA ALA A 276 5.79 -21.64 -0.95
C ALA A 276 4.54 -21.81 -0.07
N PHE A 277 4.20 -20.77 0.70
CA PHE A 277 2.99 -20.71 1.51
C PHE A 277 1.73 -20.89 0.63
N ALA A 278 1.61 -20.13 -0.45
CA ALA A 278 0.48 -20.21 -1.37
C ALA A 278 0.39 -21.58 -2.09
N ARG A 279 1.52 -22.17 -2.48
CA ARG A 279 1.54 -23.54 -3.06
C ARG A 279 1.03 -24.58 -2.08
N TYR A 280 1.46 -24.50 -0.81
CA TYR A 280 0.95 -25.39 0.22
C TYR A 280 -0.57 -25.28 0.38
N LEU A 281 -1.09 -24.04 0.48
CA LEU A 281 -2.53 -23.79 0.59
C LEU A 281 -3.28 -24.38 -0.60
N LYS A 282 -2.82 -24.13 -1.82
CA LYS A 282 -3.44 -24.69 -3.05
C LYS A 282 -3.46 -26.20 -3.05
N ALA A 283 -2.33 -26.82 -2.75
CA ALA A 283 -2.18 -28.29 -2.74
C ALA A 283 -3.07 -28.97 -1.70
N ASN A 284 -3.42 -28.27 -0.62
CA ASN A 284 -4.26 -28.78 0.47
C ASN A 284 -5.70 -28.25 0.45
N GLY A 285 -6.20 -27.83 -0.72
CA GLY A 285 -7.62 -27.53 -0.95
C GLY A 285 -8.12 -26.19 -0.39
N ALA A 286 -7.23 -25.25 -0.05
CA ALA A 286 -7.62 -23.95 0.50
C ALA A 286 -8.56 -23.14 -0.41
N THR A 287 -8.56 -23.41 -1.72
CA THR A 287 -9.40 -22.70 -2.70
C THR A 287 -10.89 -22.84 -2.44
N ALA A 288 -11.31 -23.89 -1.73
CA ALA A 288 -12.70 -24.11 -1.30
C ALA A 288 -13.13 -23.20 -0.12
N TYR A 289 -12.16 -22.64 0.58
CA TYR A 289 -12.37 -21.86 1.81
C TYR A 289 -11.99 -20.38 1.65
N MET A 290 -11.91 -19.89 0.42
CA MET A 290 -11.65 -18.48 0.14
C MET A 290 -12.40 -18.02 -1.10
N ASP A 291 -12.87 -16.77 -1.08
CA ASP A 291 -13.43 -16.09 -2.24
C ASP A 291 -12.35 -15.31 -2.99
N ALA A 292 -11.34 -14.82 -2.28
CA ALA A 292 -10.25 -13.99 -2.80
C ALA A 292 -8.91 -14.31 -2.11
N TYR A 293 -7.82 -13.79 -2.67
CA TYR A 293 -6.48 -13.87 -2.08
C TYR A 293 -5.88 -12.48 -1.92
N SER A 294 -5.09 -12.28 -0.86
CA SER A 294 -4.38 -11.01 -0.62
C SER A 294 -2.88 -11.19 -0.43
N HIS A 295 -2.16 -10.10 -0.65
CA HIS A 295 -0.70 -10.06 -0.55
C HIS A 295 -0.21 -8.63 -0.32
N HIS A 296 0.90 -8.48 0.38
CA HIS A 296 1.60 -7.23 0.65
C HIS A 296 2.88 -7.16 -0.20
N PRO A 297 2.85 -6.62 -1.43
CA PRO A 297 3.96 -6.74 -2.38
C PRO A 297 5.06 -5.68 -2.20
N TYR A 298 5.44 -5.37 -0.96
CA TYR A 298 6.50 -4.41 -0.67
C TYR A 298 7.83 -4.79 -1.35
N THR A 299 8.61 -3.77 -1.68
CA THR A 299 10.00 -3.96 -2.12
C THR A 299 10.87 -4.25 -0.89
N PRO A 300 11.51 -5.42 -0.77
CA PRO A 300 12.31 -5.77 0.40
C PRO A 300 13.62 -4.98 0.45
N GLY A 301 14.15 -4.79 1.66
CA GLY A 301 15.45 -4.18 1.89
C GLY A 301 16.57 -4.91 1.16
N GLY A 302 17.60 -4.15 0.74
CA GLY A 302 18.71 -4.66 -0.06
C GLY A 302 18.40 -4.86 -1.55
N SER A 303 17.20 -4.47 -2.01
CA SER A 303 16.86 -4.49 -3.43
C SER A 303 17.69 -3.47 -4.19
N THR A 304 18.31 -3.89 -5.30
CA THR A 304 19.09 -3.00 -6.19
C THR A 304 18.19 -2.17 -7.11
N ARG A 305 17.00 -2.67 -7.39
CA ARG A 305 15.94 -1.99 -8.15
C ARG A 305 14.71 -1.88 -7.28
N ILE A 306 14.17 -0.68 -7.13
CA ILE A 306 13.13 -0.38 -6.15
C ILE A 306 11.82 0.15 -6.75
N ALA A 307 11.75 0.39 -8.06
CA ALA A 307 10.52 0.81 -8.72
C ALA A 307 9.42 -0.27 -8.59
N PRO A 308 8.13 0.09 -8.65
CA PRO A 308 7.02 -0.84 -8.48
C PRO A 308 7.02 -2.04 -9.44
N ASP A 309 7.52 -1.86 -10.66
CA ASP A 309 7.67 -2.89 -11.70
C ASP A 309 8.94 -3.73 -11.57
N ALA A 310 9.82 -3.41 -10.62
CA ALA A 310 11.10 -4.07 -10.48
C ALA A 310 10.95 -5.49 -9.92
N LEU A 311 11.73 -6.42 -10.47
CA LEU A 311 11.85 -7.76 -9.93
C LEU A 311 12.70 -7.73 -8.65
N PRO A 312 12.38 -8.53 -7.63
CA PRO A 312 13.21 -8.65 -6.44
C PRO A 312 14.52 -9.36 -6.75
N ASN A 313 15.59 -9.08 -5.98
CA ASN A 313 16.90 -9.73 -6.13
C ASN A 313 16.81 -11.27 -5.98
N ASN A 314 15.88 -11.75 -5.16
CA ASN A 314 15.65 -13.19 -4.98
C ASN A 314 14.17 -13.53 -5.27
N PRO A 315 13.79 -13.75 -6.53
CA PRO A 315 12.41 -14.05 -6.90
C PRO A 315 11.92 -15.42 -6.42
N ALA A 316 12.82 -16.32 -6.03
CA ALA A 316 12.44 -17.61 -5.45
C ALA A 316 11.91 -17.50 -4.02
N ARG A 317 12.26 -16.42 -3.31
CA ARG A 317 11.89 -16.20 -1.90
C ARG A 317 11.05 -14.94 -1.68
N CYS A 318 10.88 -14.11 -2.72
CA CYS A 318 10.19 -12.84 -2.63
C CYS A 318 9.17 -12.69 -3.74
N VAL A 319 7.99 -12.15 -3.38
CA VAL A 319 7.01 -11.66 -4.33
C VAL A 319 6.79 -10.18 -4.06
N THR A 320 7.13 -9.37 -5.03
CA THR A 320 6.89 -7.92 -5.06
C THR A 320 5.82 -7.60 -6.09
N LEU A 321 5.47 -6.35 -6.25
CA LEU A 321 4.51 -5.97 -7.27
C LEU A 321 5.00 -6.36 -8.70
N GLY A 322 6.32 -6.27 -8.96
CA GLY A 322 6.91 -6.58 -10.26
C GLY A 322 6.81 -8.06 -10.68
N ASN A 323 6.69 -8.99 -9.73
CA ASN A 323 6.54 -10.42 -10.01
C ASN A 323 5.30 -11.05 -9.35
N LEU A 324 4.27 -10.27 -9.07
CA LEU A 324 3.02 -10.71 -8.45
C LEU A 324 2.35 -11.87 -9.23
N SER A 325 2.66 -12.02 -10.50
CA SER A 325 2.21 -13.14 -11.34
C SER A 325 2.56 -14.52 -10.76
N GLN A 326 3.56 -14.62 -9.89
CA GLN A 326 3.89 -15.87 -9.18
C GLN A 326 2.76 -16.34 -8.24
N LEU A 327 1.96 -15.40 -7.70
CA LEU A 327 0.78 -15.72 -6.87
C LEU A 327 -0.50 -15.76 -7.71
N THR A 328 -0.72 -14.81 -8.62
CA THR A 328 -1.96 -14.77 -9.41
C THR A 328 -2.13 -16.00 -10.30
N LYS A 329 -1.04 -16.58 -10.78
CA LYS A 329 -1.06 -17.86 -11.53
C LYS A 329 -1.38 -19.09 -10.66
N LEU A 330 -1.15 -19.03 -9.35
CA LEU A 330 -1.55 -20.12 -8.44
C LEU A 330 -3.07 -20.15 -8.25
N PHE A 331 -3.72 -19.00 -8.24
CA PHE A 331 -5.16 -18.85 -8.03
C PHE A 331 -5.81 -18.08 -9.20
N PRO A 332 -5.84 -18.64 -10.42
CA PRO A 332 -6.18 -17.89 -11.64
C PRO A 332 -7.62 -17.37 -11.67
N THR A 333 -8.53 -18.02 -10.94
CA THR A 333 -9.96 -17.66 -10.88
C THR A 333 -10.32 -16.76 -9.69
N LYS A 334 -9.38 -16.54 -8.77
CA LYS A 334 -9.66 -15.75 -7.55
C LYS A 334 -9.29 -14.28 -7.76
N PRO A 335 -10.12 -13.33 -7.35
CA PRO A 335 -9.72 -11.92 -7.25
C PRO A 335 -8.60 -11.75 -6.21
N PHE A 336 -7.76 -10.73 -6.42
CA PHE A 336 -6.67 -10.38 -5.53
C PHE A 336 -6.90 -9.00 -4.90
N TYR A 337 -6.47 -8.86 -3.65
CA TYR A 337 -6.41 -7.60 -2.92
C TYR A 337 -4.99 -7.37 -2.44
N LEU A 338 -4.43 -6.19 -2.71
CA LEU A 338 -3.12 -5.79 -2.21
C LEU A 338 -3.38 -4.88 -1.01
N THR A 339 -3.52 -5.51 0.16
CA THR A 339 -4.06 -4.88 1.36
C THR A 339 -3.07 -3.99 2.10
N GLU A 340 -1.79 -4.07 1.72
CA GLU A 340 -0.74 -3.12 2.12
C GLU A 340 0.29 -2.95 0.99
N TYR A 341 0.71 -1.70 0.75
CA TYR A 341 1.82 -1.35 -0.14
C TYR A 341 2.33 0.07 0.14
N GLY A 342 3.62 0.29 0.10
CA GLY A 342 4.18 1.62 0.31
C GLY A 342 5.70 1.68 0.22
N TYR A 343 6.23 2.90 0.40
CA TYR A 343 7.66 3.20 0.45
C TYR A 343 7.95 4.15 1.61
N ASN A 344 8.94 3.84 2.41
CA ASN A 344 9.42 4.72 3.47
C ASN A 344 10.16 5.95 2.91
N THR A 345 9.91 7.12 3.50
CA THR A 345 10.68 8.35 3.23
C THR A 345 11.81 8.59 4.22
N GLN A 346 11.90 7.78 5.27
CA GLN A 346 12.99 7.75 6.23
C GLN A 346 13.40 6.30 6.48
N TYR A 347 14.63 6.09 6.94
CA TYR A 347 15.13 4.76 7.28
C TYR A 347 14.30 4.11 8.39
N SER A 348 14.04 2.83 8.25
CA SER A 348 13.42 1.98 9.27
C SER A 348 14.08 0.61 9.26
N VAL A 349 14.29 0.02 10.43
CA VAL A 349 14.84 -1.34 10.54
C VAL A 349 13.92 -2.42 9.99
N TRP A 350 12.61 -2.12 9.91
CA TRP A 350 11.61 -3.05 9.38
C TRP A 350 11.58 -3.09 7.85
N PHE A 351 11.83 -1.93 7.22
CA PHE A 351 11.69 -1.73 5.77
C PHE A 351 12.98 -1.14 5.23
N GLY A 352 13.87 -1.94 4.73
CA GLY A 352 15.20 -1.53 4.29
C GLY A 352 15.28 -0.68 3.02
N VAL A 353 14.14 -0.16 2.50
CA VAL A 353 14.09 0.72 1.33
C VAL A 353 13.63 2.10 1.77
N THR A 354 14.44 3.11 1.44
CA THR A 354 14.11 4.52 1.71
C THR A 354 14.16 5.29 0.38
N VAL A 355 13.17 6.16 0.16
CA VAL A 355 13.05 6.97 -1.04
C VAL A 355 12.81 8.44 -0.69
N SER A 356 13.03 9.35 -1.63
CA SER A 356 12.62 10.75 -1.45
C SER A 356 11.09 10.88 -1.42
N SER A 357 10.55 11.95 -0.83
CA SER A 357 9.11 12.23 -0.87
C SER A 357 8.58 12.38 -2.31
N ALA A 358 9.40 12.90 -3.22
CA ALA A 358 9.06 12.99 -4.64
C ALA A 358 8.99 11.60 -5.30
N ASP A 359 9.94 10.72 -4.97
CA ASP A 359 9.93 9.33 -5.46
C ASP A 359 8.78 8.52 -4.86
N GLN A 360 8.46 8.72 -3.58
CA GLN A 360 7.29 8.11 -2.96
C GLN A 360 6.01 8.44 -3.75
N ALA A 361 5.82 9.72 -4.09
CA ALA A 361 4.68 10.17 -4.90
C ALA A 361 4.70 9.58 -6.32
N ARG A 362 5.88 9.50 -6.93
CA ARG A 362 6.08 8.90 -8.25
C ARG A 362 5.76 7.40 -8.23
N TYR A 363 6.29 6.66 -7.26
CA TYR A 363 6.07 5.22 -7.12
C TYR A 363 4.63 4.88 -6.74
N LEU A 364 3.96 5.73 -5.96
CA LEU A 364 2.53 5.59 -5.70
C LEU A 364 1.73 5.56 -7.02
N ARG A 365 1.93 6.55 -7.90
CA ARG A 365 1.25 6.59 -9.20
C ARG A 365 1.61 5.41 -10.09
N GLN A 366 2.91 5.05 -10.14
CA GLN A 366 3.40 3.91 -10.91
C GLN A 366 2.79 2.60 -10.43
N ALA A 367 2.68 2.39 -9.11
CA ALA A 367 2.11 1.18 -8.55
C ALA A 367 0.65 0.99 -8.99
N TYR A 368 -0.18 2.04 -8.91
CA TYR A 368 -1.56 1.96 -9.39
C TYR A 368 -1.64 1.71 -10.91
N ALA A 369 -0.86 2.44 -11.70
CA ALA A 369 -0.85 2.29 -13.16
C ALA A 369 -0.35 0.89 -13.58
N TYR A 370 0.74 0.42 -12.96
CA TYR A 370 1.31 -0.90 -13.23
C TYR A 370 0.34 -2.02 -12.85
N THR A 371 -0.24 -1.96 -11.65
CA THR A 371 -1.22 -2.95 -11.18
C THR A 371 -2.43 -3.01 -12.13
N ALA A 372 -3.01 -1.87 -12.46
CA ALA A 372 -4.18 -1.79 -13.33
C ALA A 372 -3.92 -2.34 -14.73
N SER A 373 -2.71 -2.15 -15.28
CA SER A 373 -2.36 -2.60 -16.62
C SER A 373 -1.98 -4.08 -16.69
N HIS A 374 -1.32 -4.62 -15.65
CA HIS A 374 -0.72 -5.96 -15.68
C HIS A 374 -1.53 -7.02 -14.93
N TYR A 375 -2.32 -6.63 -13.92
CA TYR A 375 -2.98 -7.57 -13.01
C TYR A 375 -4.49 -7.35 -12.93
N LYS A 376 -5.22 -7.80 -13.95
CA LYS A 376 -6.70 -7.67 -14.03
C LYS A 376 -7.46 -8.34 -12.89
N GLN A 377 -6.83 -9.33 -12.24
CA GLN A 377 -7.38 -10.00 -11.06
C GLN A 377 -7.35 -9.11 -9.81
N VAL A 378 -6.43 -8.12 -9.74
CA VAL A 378 -6.34 -7.21 -8.58
C VAL A 378 -7.52 -6.25 -8.59
N LYS A 379 -8.31 -6.27 -7.51
CA LYS A 379 -9.51 -5.45 -7.34
C LYS A 379 -9.26 -4.18 -6.55
N ALA A 380 -8.32 -4.21 -5.61
CA ALA A 380 -7.90 -3.03 -4.86
C ALA A 380 -6.41 -3.10 -4.52
N LEU A 381 -5.78 -1.92 -4.44
CA LEU A 381 -4.45 -1.69 -3.89
C LEU A 381 -4.58 -0.62 -2.81
N LEU A 382 -4.11 -0.94 -1.61
CA LEU A 382 -4.17 -0.06 -0.45
C LEU A 382 -2.78 0.47 -0.14
N TRP A 383 -2.66 1.79 -0.11
CA TRP A 383 -1.42 2.44 0.31
C TRP A 383 -1.29 2.43 1.83
N PHE A 384 -0.12 2.14 2.33
CA PHE A 384 0.23 2.12 3.74
C PHE A 384 1.18 3.27 4.03
N LEU A 385 0.80 4.40 4.64
CA LEU A 385 -0.34 4.79 5.49
C LEU A 385 -0.90 6.18 5.14
N VAL A 386 -1.90 6.66 5.93
CA VAL A 386 -2.27 8.10 5.95
C VAL A 386 -1.14 8.91 6.58
N ASP A 387 -0.79 8.63 7.83
CA ASP A 387 0.25 9.33 8.58
C ASP A 387 1.48 8.46 8.80
N ASP A 388 2.65 9.10 8.86
CA ASP A 388 3.86 8.43 9.36
C ASP A 388 3.69 8.02 10.82
N MET A 389 4.21 6.85 11.16
CA MET A 389 4.31 6.34 12.53
C MET A 389 5.77 6.44 12.98
N PRO A 390 6.18 7.46 13.71
CA PRO A 390 7.54 7.57 14.20
C PRO A 390 7.85 6.45 15.21
N ALA A 391 9.11 6.08 15.32
CA ALA A 391 9.54 5.20 16.40
C ALA A 391 9.22 5.84 17.76
N ALA A 392 8.96 5.00 18.76
CA ALA A 392 8.76 5.48 20.12
C ALA A 392 9.98 6.30 20.59
N ALA A 393 9.74 7.34 21.37
CA ALA A 393 10.82 8.15 21.94
C ALA A 393 11.76 7.27 22.78
N GLY A 394 13.07 7.40 22.56
CA GLY A 394 14.09 6.58 23.23
C GLY A 394 14.23 5.14 22.70
N ALA A 395 13.53 4.77 21.64
CA ALA A 395 13.72 3.44 21.04
C ALA A 395 15.18 3.25 20.60
N PRO A 396 15.81 2.10 20.91
CA PRO A 396 17.23 1.85 20.61
C PRO A 396 17.50 1.71 19.09
N ARG A 397 16.46 1.54 18.30
CA ARG A 397 16.50 1.46 16.84
C ARG A 397 15.31 2.20 16.25
N ASN A 398 15.48 2.75 15.06
CA ASN A 398 14.35 3.36 14.35
C ASN A 398 13.41 2.29 13.81
N THR A 399 12.35 2.01 14.55
CA THR A 399 11.27 1.08 14.21
C THR A 399 10.07 1.80 13.58
N GLY A 400 10.17 3.10 13.32
CA GLY A 400 9.07 3.87 12.73
C GLY A 400 8.70 3.39 11.33
N VAL A 401 7.49 3.72 10.91
CA VAL A 401 6.97 3.48 9.55
C VAL A 401 6.71 4.83 8.91
N TYR A 402 7.49 5.17 7.90
CA TYR A 402 7.45 6.49 7.25
C TYR A 402 6.85 6.41 5.83
N MET A 403 5.86 5.54 5.66
CA MET A 403 5.14 5.33 4.40
C MET A 403 3.93 6.24 4.24
N GLY A 404 3.60 7.01 5.27
CA GLY A 404 2.47 7.94 5.26
C GLY A 404 2.51 8.90 4.07
N VAL A 405 1.33 9.25 3.59
CA VAL A 405 1.18 10.35 2.62
C VAL A 405 1.24 11.72 3.31
N ARG A 406 1.26 11.71 4.64
CA ARG A 406 1.44 12.86 5.54
C ARG A 406 2.46 12.50 6.63
N THR A 407 3.19 13.47 7.14
CA THR A 407 4.08 13.26 8.29
C THR A 407 3.27 13.11 9.58
N SER A 408 3.89 12.58 10.63
CA SER A 408 3.30 12.55 11.99
C SER A 408 2.97 13.93 12.56
N SER A 409 3.60 14.99 12.05
CA SER A 409 3.28 16.39 12.38
C SER A 409 2.24 17.01 11.44
N SER A 410 1.46 16.20 10.73
CA SER A 410 0.37 16.60 9.86
C SER A 410 0.77 17.39 8.60
N VAL A 411 2.03 17.33 8.17
CA VAL A 411 2.49 17.96 6.93
C VAL A 411 2.23 17.02 5.74
N ARG A 412 1.41 17.45 4.79
CA ARG A 412 1.11 16.69 3.56
C ARG A 412 2.34 16.56 2.69
N LYS A 413 2.73 15.31 2.39
CA LYS A 413 3.81 15.00 1.46
C LYS A 413 3.34 15.10 0.00
N ALA A 414 4.26 15.04 -0.96
CA ALA A 414 3.93 14.96 -2.38
C ALA A 414 3.01 13.78 -2.71
N SER A 415 3.14 12.67 -1.98
CA SER A 415 2.30 11.47 -2.09
C SER A 415 0.84 11.70 -1.67
N TRP A 416 0.55 12.64 -0.76
CA TRP A 416 -0.83 13.04 -0.45
C TRP A 416 -1.55 13.53 -1.71
N TYR A 417 -0.94 14.44 -2.44
CA TYR A 417 -1.51 15.00 -3.66
C TYR A 417 -1.57 13.98 -4.80
N ALA A 418 -0.57 13.10 -4.88
CA ALA A 418 -0.57 11.99 -5.84
C ALA A 418 -1.71 11.00 -5.57
N PHE A 419 -2.00 10.71 -4.31
CA PHE A 419 -3.12 9.85 -3.92
C PHE A 419 -4.46 10.57 -4.12
N ALA A 420 -4.63 11.76 -3.55
CA ALA A 420 -5.86 12.56 -3.65
C ALA A 420 -6.21 12.95 -5.09
N GLY A 421 -5.19 13.22 -5.90
CA GLY A 421 -5.34 13.62 -7.29
C GLY A 421 -5.64 12.50 -8.28
N GLY A 422 -5.51 11.24 -7.89
CA GLY A 422 -5.82 10.11 -8.77
C GLY A 422 -7.27 10.12 -9.24
N ASN A 423 -7.52 10.41 -10.53
CA ASN A 423 -8.83 10.57 -11.17
C ASN A 423 -9.59 11.86 -10.86
N ARG A 424 -8.95 12.85 -10.21
CA ARG A 424 -9.61 14.12 -9.87
C ARG A 424 -9.35 15.24 -10.85
N LEU A 425 -8.43 15.05 -11.76
CA LEU A 425 -8.11 16.01 -12.80
C LEU A 425 -8.64 15.49 -14.13
N THR A 426 -9.71 16.08 -14.63
CA THR A 426 -10.28 15.72 -15.93
C THR A 426 -9.63 16.54 -17.05
N LEU A 427 -9.70 16.06 -18.29
CA LEU A 427 -9.23 16.76 -19.48
C LEU A 427 -10.20 16.55 -20.63
N VAL A 428 -10.74 17.65 -21.12
CA VAL A 428 -11.61 17.72 -22.30
C VAL A 428 -10.89 18.48 -23.39
N MET A 429 -10.75 17.85 -24.55
CA MET A 429 -10.17 18.44 -25.76
C MET A 429 -10.84 17.85 -27.00
N PRO A 430 -10.89 18.57 -28.14
CA PRO A 430 -11.37 18.00 -29.39
C PRO A 430 -10.44 16.89 -29.89
N ALA A 431 -11.00 15.92 -30.63
CA ALA A 431 -10.21 14.82 -31.19
C ALA A 431 -9.35 15.27 -32.40
N LYS A 432 -9.78 16.34 -33.11
CA LYS A 432 -9.12 16.88 -34.30
C LYS A 432 -9.08 18.40 -34.24
N ALA A 433 -8.03 18.99 -34.80
CA ALA A 433 -7.90 20.44 -34.97
C ALA A 433 -7.00 20.78 -36.16
N LYS A 434 -7.32 21.81 -36.95
CA LYS A 434 -6.46 22.28 -38.06
C LYS A 434 -5.13 22.82 -37.53
N ALA A 435 -4.05 22.65 -38.31
CA ALA A 435 -2.73 23.20 -37.98
C ALA A 435 -2.86 24.75 -37.78
N GLY A 436 -2.20 25.24 -36.72
CA GLY A 436 -2.22 26.68 -36.37
C GLY A 436 -3.49 27.14 -35.66
N SER A 437 -4.56 26.36 -35.62
CA SER A 437 -5.81 26.75 -34.97
C SER A 437 -5.69 26.70 -33.44
N PRO A 438 -6.45 27.58 -32.75
CA PRO A 438 -6.58 27.51 -31.30
C PRO A 438 -7.36 26.25 -30.89
N VAL A 439 -6.88 25.55 -29.88
CA VAL A 439 -7.49 24.34 -29.33
C VAL A 439 -7.82 24.58 -27.85
N SER A 440 -9.10 24.39 -27.50
CA SER A 440 -9.53 24.50 -26.12
C SER A 440 -9.03 23.29 -25.29
N VAL A 441 -8.46 23.60 -24.16
CA VAL A 441 -8.08 22.65 -23.10
C VAL A 441 -8.92 23.00 -21.88
N SER A 442 -9.82 22.12 -21.47
CA SER A 442 -10.69 22.38 -20.32
C SER A 442 -10.84 21.13 -19.45
N GLY A 443 -11.37 21.33 -18.26
CA GLY A 443 -11.61 20.23 -17.32
C GLY A 443 -11.91 20.75 -15.92
N VAL A 444 -11.89 19.85 -14.97
CA VAL A 444 -12.14 20.14 -13.56
C VAL A 444 -11.09 19.47 -12.70
N LEU A 445 -10.56 20.20 -11.72
CA LEU A 445 -9.85 19.65 -10.56
C LEU A 445 -10.88 19.51 -9.44
N THR A 446 -11.35 18.28 -9.19
CA THR A 446 -12.39 18.00 -8.20
C THR A 446 -11.88 18.00 -6.75
N TYR A 447 -10.59 18.28 -6.54
CA TYR A 447 -10.02 18.41 -5.21
C TYR A 447 -10.53 19.66 -4.50
N LYS A 448 -11.37 19.45 -3.49
CA LYS A 448 -11.91 20.53 -2.68
C LYS A 448 -10.81 21.11 -1.79
N GLN A 449 -10.47 22.37 -2.03
CA GLN A 449 -9.50 23.08 -1.21
C GLN A 449 -10.14 23.53 0.11
N PRO A 450 -9.36 23.69 1.18
CA PRO A 450 -9.84 24.36 2.39
C PRO A 450 -10.43 25.74 2.06
N ALA A 451 -11.41 26.17 2.84
CA ALA A 451 -11.99 27.50 2.69
C ALA A 451 -10.87 28.57 2.69
N GLY A 452 -10.93 29.50 1.74
CA GLY A 452 -9.92 30.55 1.60
C GLY A 452 -8.65 30.16 0.82
N ALA A 453 -8.47 28.90 0.43
CA ALA A 453 -7.32 28.51 -0.38
C ALA A 453 -7.30 29.23 -1.75
N PRO A 454 -6.10 29.57 -2.28
CA PRO A 454 -6.00 30.23 -3.58
C PRO A 454 -6.37 29.28 -4.72
N ALA A 455 -6.77 29.84 -5.87
CA ALA A 455 -6.93 29.07 -7.11
C ALA A 455 -5.65 28.31 -7.44
N GLN A 456 -5.78 27.04 -7.84
CA GLN A 456 -4.64 26.18 -8.12
C GLN A 456 -4.07 26.45 -9.52
N THR A 457 -2.76 26.42 -9.63
CA THR A 457 -2.07 26.53 -10.93
C THR A 457 -1.82 25.13 -11.50
N LEU A 458 -2.29 24.92 -12.72
CA LEU A 458 -2.12 23.67 -13.47
C LEU A 458 -1.20 23.91 -14.66
N SER A 459 -0.40 22.90 -15.02
CA SER A 459 0.45 22.91 -16.21
C SER A 459 -0.19 22.08 -17.32
N VAL A 460 -0.47 22.68 -18.45
CA VAL A 460 -0.87 21.99 -19.69
C VAL A 460 0.42 21.53 -20.38
N GLN A 461 0.55 20.23 -20.58
CA GLN A 461 1.72 19.62 -21.21
C GLN A 461 1.34 18.91 -22.51
N ALA A 462 2.27 18.94 -23.47
CA ALA A 462 2.10 18.26 -24.74
C ALA A 462 3.38 17.52 -25.16
N ARG A 463 3.22 16.44 -25.93
CA ARG A 463 4.31 15.71 -26.60
C ARG A 463 3.91 15.26 -27.99
N SER A 464 4.86 14.88 -28.83
CA SER A 464 4.55 14.16 -30.07
C SER A 464 3.99 12.76 -29.77
N PRO A 465 3.20 12.16 -30.67
CA PRO A 465 2.61 10.83 -30.43
C PRO A 465 3.65 9.73 -30.15
N SER A 466 4.76 9.77 -30.87
CA SER A 466 5.89 8.82 -30.71
C SER A 466 6.94 9.27 -29.70
N GLY A 467 6.87 10.53 -29.23
CA GLY A 467 7.84 11.08 -28.28
C GLY A 467 7.54 10.68 -26.85
N THR A 468 8.56 10.64 -26.01
CA THR A 468 8.46 10.36 -24.58
C THR A 468 8.47 11.64 -23.72
N ALA A 469 9.09 12.71 -24.23
CA ALA A 469 9.31 13.95 -23.50
C ALA A 469 8.08 14.87 -23.51
N TRP A 470 7.61 15.23 -22.33
CA TRP A 470 6.54 16.21 -22.13
C TRP A 470 7.12 17.62 -22.04
N LYS A 471 6.48 18.57 -22.72
CA LYS A 471 6.79 20.01 -22.63
C LYS A 471 5.59 20.76 -22.12
N THR A 472 5.75 21.65 -21.14
CA THR A 472 4.70 22.58 -20.72
C THR A 472 4.46 23.59 -21.84
N VAL A 473 3.23 23.63 -22.32
CA VAL A 473 2.78 24.50 -23.43
C VAL A 473 1.93 25.66 -22.95
N ALA A 474 1.34 25.55 -21.76
CA ALA A 474 0.59 26.61 -21.10
C ALA A 474 0.45 26.32 -19.60
N THR A 475 0.10 27.37 -18.85
CA THR A 475 -0.40 27.27 -17.49
C THR A 475 -1.82 27.80 -17.41
N VAL A 476 -2.61 27.29 -16.48
CA VAL A 476 -3.99 27.72 -16.25
C VAL A 476 -4.30 27.69 -14.75
N ARG A 477 -5.15 28.61 -14.29
CA ARG A 477 -5.64 28.60 -12.90
C ARG A 477 -7.04 28.03 -12.86
N THR A 478 -7.31 27.26 -11.79
CA THR A 478 -8.66 26.77 -11.54
C THR A 478 -9.57 27.87 -11.01
N ASP A 479 -10.85 27.77 -11.28
CA ASP A 479 -11.86 28.48 -10.51
C ASP A 479 -11.84 27.99 -9.05
N ARG A 480 -11.98 28.90 -8.09
CA ARG A 480 -11.89 28.58 -6.66
C ARG A 480 -13.06 27.76 -6.14
N ALA A 481 -14.24 28.01 -6.66
CA ALA A 481 -15.46 27.39 -6.16
C ALA A 481 -15.72 26.03 -6.81
N THR A 482 -15.47 25.93 -8.11
CA THR A 482 -15.84 24.76 -8.92
C THR A 482 -14.65 23.87 -9.27
N GLY A 483 -13.42 24.37 -9.14
CA GLY A 483 -12.22 23.69 -9.64
C GLY A 483 -12.11 23.64 -11.16
N ALA A 484 -13.05 24.26 -11.89
CA ALA A 484 -13.04 24.27 -13.34
C ALA A 484 -11.84 25.07 -13.89
N TYR A 485 -11.31 24.65 -15.02
CA TYR A 485 -10.26 25.36 -15.72
C TYR A 485 -10.50 25.32 -17.23
N SER A 486 -10.05 26.36 -17.90
CA SER A 486 -10.08 26.46 -19.37
C SER A 486 -8.90 27.27 -19.87
N ARG A 487 -8.26 26.82 -20.95
CA ARG A 487 -7.16 27.50 -21.61
C ARG A 487 -7.13 27.14 -23.08
N THR A 488 -6.74 28.10 -23.92
CA THR A 488 -6.50 27.84 -25.34
C THR A 488 -5.00 27.65 -25.58
N VAL A 489 -4.65 26.63 -26.38
CA VAL A 489 -3.28 26.36 -26.86
C VAL A 489 -3.28 26.35 -28.39
N LYS A 490 -2.17 26.73 -29.01
CA LYS A 490 -2.00 26.60 -30.47
C LYS A 490 -1.41 25.20 -30.79
N GLN A 491 -1.97 24.54 -31.78
CA GLN A 491 -1.49 23.25 -32.26
C GLN A 491 -1.02 23.34 -33.70
N SER A 492 0.25 22.99 -33.95
CA SER A 492 0.83 22.98 -35.31
C SER A 492 0.83 21.59 -35.96
N GLN A 493 0.73 20.54 -35.17
CA GLN A 493 0.80 19.12 -35.58
C GLN A 493 0.07 18.24 -34.60
N THR A 494 -0.17 16.98 -34.94
CA THR A 494 -0.74 15.98 -34.02
C THR A 494 0.07 15.90 -32.74
N LYS A 495 -0.60 16.04 -31.60
CA LYS A 495 0.00 15.99 -30.27
C LYS A 495 -0.84 15.17 -29.29
N VAL A 496 -0.17 14.70 -28.23
CA VAL A 496 -0.83 14.13 -27.05
C VAL A 496 -0.69 15.13 -25.92
N TYR A 497 -1.78 15.41 -25.24
CA TYR A 497 -1.87 16.39 -24.15
C TYR A 497 -2.17 15.70 -22.82
N ARG A 498 -1.75 16.35 -21.75
CA ARG A 498 -2.19 16.12 -20.36
C ARG A 498 -2.16 17.43 -19.59
N VAL A 499 -2.84 17.44 -18.45
CA VAL A 499 -2.77 18.53 -17.47
C VAL A 499 -2.20 18.00 -16.17
N ILE A 500 -1.32 18.76 -15.52
CA ILE A 500 -0.66 18.38 -14.27
C ILE A 500 -0.97 19.44 -13.20
N TRP A 501 -1.27 18.97 -11.99
CA TRP A 501 -1.37 19.77 -10.78
C TRP A 501 -0.24 19.41 -9.81
N GLY A 502 0.52 20.43 -9.35
CA GLY A 502 1.60 20.26 -8.37
C GLY A 502 2.72 19.31 -8.78
N GLY A 503 2.85 18.99 -10.09
CA GLY A 503 3.84 18.03 -10.60
C GLY A 503 3.58 16.56 -10.24
N VAL A 504 2.55 16.27 -9.48
CA VAL A 504 2.29 14.92 -8.92
C VAL A 504 0.94 14.34 -9.32
N CYS A 505 -0.03 15.17 -9.71
CA CYS A 505 -1.34 14.72 -10.17
C CYS A 505 -1.49 15.07 -11.66
N GLU A 506 -1.94 14.11 -12.46
CA GLU A 506 -2.13 14.31 -13.90
C GLU A 506 -3.49 13.81 -14.39
N SER A 507 -4.00 14.48 -15.41
CA SER A 507 -5.20 14.06 -16.11
C SER A 507 -4.96 12.83 -16.98
N PRO A 508 -6.01 12.12 -17.43
CA PRO A 508 -5.92 11.25 -18.58
C PRO A 508 -5.33 11.99 -19.79
N THR A 509 -4.63 11.27 -20.64
CA THR A 509 -4.07 11.86 -21.86
C THR A 509 -5.14 11.99 -22.96
N ARG A 510 -5.01 13.00 -23.81
CA ARG A 510 -5.84 13.19 -25.01
C ARG A 510 -4.95 13.40 -26.23
N LYS A 511 -5.18 12.60 -27.27
CA LYS A 511 -4.57 12.80 -28.59
C LYS A 511 -5.47 13.75 -29.39
N VAL A 512 -4.88 14.83 -29.92
CA VAL A 512 -5.53 15.76 -30.85
C VAL A 512 -4.81 15.63 -32.18
N SER A 513 -5.50 15.09 -33.18
CA SER A 513 -4.96 14.86 -34.53
C SER A 513 -5.07 16.13 -35.37
N THR A 514 -4.05 16.41 -36.18
CA THR A 514 -4.07 17.45 -37.20
C THR A 514 -4.30 16.75 -38.54
N PRO A 515 -5.41 17.05 -39.22
CA PRO A 515 -5.67 16.53 -40.56
C PRO A 515 -4.59 16.88 -41.54
#